data_23694f49e358736a6a66376e376b98f0
#
_entry.id   23694f49e358736a6a66376e376b98f0
#
_cell.length_a   1.000
_cell.length_b   1.000
_cell.length_c   1.000
_cell.angle_alpha   90.00
_cell.angle_beta   90.00
_cell.angle_gamma   90.00
#
_symmetry.space_group_name_H-M   'P 1'
#
loop_
_entity.id
_entity.type
_entity.pdbx_description
1 polymer ?
#
loop_
_entity_poly.entity_id
_entity_poly.type
_entity_poly.pdbx_seq_one_letter_code
_entity_poly.pdbx_strand_id
1 'polypeptide(L)'
;KAINLPPIADAGEDKTISAEEDNTATILLDGSRSYDPDGKIQSYAWQDSKGNVIGESAQVRVRLPLGTHPFELTVVDDKGAATKAMVTIRIQ
;
A
#
# COMPACT_ATOMS: atom_id res chain seq x y z
N LYS A 1 4.40 -32.49 5.73
CA LYS A 1 5.23 -31.30 5.59
C LYS A 1 4.37 -30.09 5.21
N ALA A 2 4.47 -29.05 5.99
CA ALA A 2 3.70 -27.83 5.74
C ALA A 2 4.28 -27.06 4.55
N ILE A 3 3.39 -26.50 3.72
CA ILE A 3 3.75 -25.59 2.65
C ILE A 3 3.32 -24.19 3.08
N ASN A 4 4.24 -23.24 3.03
CA ASN A 4 3.89 -21.86 3.31
C ASN A 4 3.30 -21.21 2.06
N LEU A 5 2.06 -20.76 2.14
CA LEU A 5 1.45 -19.98 1.07
C LEU A 5 1.82 -18.50 1.26
N PRO A 6 2.17 -17.79 0.18
CA PRO A 6 2.51 -16.38 0.31
C PRO A 6 1.29 -15.56 0.70
N PRO A 7 1.49 -14.38 1.29
CA PRO A 7 0.36 -13.52 1.63
C PRO A 7 -0.29 -12.95 0.37
N ILE A 8 -1.53 -12.51 0.52
CA ILE A 8 -2.26 -11.79 -0.53
C ILE A 8 -2.16 -10.30 -0.19
N ALA A 9 -1.53 -9.54 -1.06
CA ALA A 9 -1.38 -8.10 -0.88
C ALA A 9 -2.56 -7.40 -1.54
N ASP A 10 -3.18 -6.47 -0.82
CA ASP A 10 -4.28 -5.65 -1.32
C ASP A 10 -3.95 -4.19 -1.00
N ALA A 11 -3.55 -3.44 -2.02
CA ALA A 11 -3.20 -2.03 -1.89
C ALA A 11 -4.42 -1.10 -2.06
N GLY A 12 -5.60 -1.67 -2.22
CA GLY A 12 -6.80 -0.91 -2.50
C GLY A 12 -6.97 -0.62 -3.97
N GLU A 13 -8.00 0.15 -4.30
CA GLU A 13 -8.32 0.48 -5.68
C GLU A 13 -7.70 1.81 -6.08
N ASP A 14 -7.38 1.96 -7.36
CA ASP A 14 -6.92 3.21 -7.92
C ASP A 14 -8.00 4.28 -7.72
N LYS A 15 -7.58 5.50 -7.41
CA LYS A 15 -8.49 6.60 -7.11
C LYS A 15 -8.09 7.87 -7.85
N THR A 16 -9.10 8.66 -8.20
CA THR A 16 -8.93 10.02 -8.68
C THR A 16 -9.61 10.95 -7.69
N ILE A 17 -8.85 11.87 -7.13
CA ILE A 17 -9.29 12.75 -6.06
C ILE A 17 -9.09 14.20 -6.49
N SER A 18 -10.08 15.05 -6.21
CA SER A 18 -9.96 16.48 -6.47
C SER A 18 -9.12 17.14 -5.38
N ALA A 19 -8.15 17.95 -5.80
CA ALA A 19 -7.30 18.67 -4.86
C ALA A 19 -8.09 19.74 -4.11
N GLU A 20 -7.62 20.06 -2.92
CA GLU A 20 -8.14 21.16 -2.13
C GLU A 20 -7.59 22.50 -2.64
N GLU A 21 -7.91 23.58 -1.97
CA GLU A 21 -7.53 24.95 -2.41
C GLU A 21 -6.02 25.13 -2.55
N ASP A 22 -5.23 24.40 -1.79
CA ASP A 22 -3.77 24.48 -1.83
C ASP A 22 -3.15 23.54 -2.89
N ASN A 23 -3.98 22.95 -3.76
CA ASN A 23 -3.56 22.03 -4.81
C ASN A 23 -2.95 20.73 -4.26
N THR A 24 -3.37 20.31 -3.06
CA THR A 24 -2.99 19.03 -2.48
C THR A 24 -4.22 18.27 -2.02
N ALA A 25 -4.06 16.98 -1.77
CA ALA A 25 -5.11 16.17 -1.15
C ALA A 25 -4.48 15.18 -0.19
N THR A 26 -5.17 14.92 0.92
CA THR A 26 -4.74 13.90 1.89
C THR A 26 -5.46 12.60 1.57
N ILE A 27 -4.69 11.54 1.42
CA ILE A 27 -5.18 10.22 1.02
C ILE A 27 -4.79 9.21 2.09
N LEU A 28 -5.69 8.28 2.37
CA LEU A 28 -5.36 7.12 3.20
C LEU A 28 -5.03 5.94 2.28
N LEU A 29 -3.79 5.48 2.36
CA LEU A 29 -3.38 4.23 1.72
C LEU A 29 -3.75 3.12 2.69
N ASP A 30 -4.58 2.20 2.24
CA ASP A 30 -5.16 1.17 3.10
C ASP A 30 -4.85 -0.21 2.56
N GLY A 31 -3.93 -0.91 3.22
CA GLY A 31 -3.58 -2.29 2.94
C GLY A 31 -4.17 -3.28 3.92
N SER A 32 -5.13 -2.86 4.75
CA SER A 32 -5.68 -3.69 5.82
C SER A 32 -6.48 -4.90 5.32
N ARG A 33 -6.81 -4.93 4.03
CA ARG A 33 -7.49 -6.08 3.43
C ARG A 33 -6.52 -7.18 3.00
N SER A 34 -5.21 -6.92 3.11
CA SER A 34 -4.21 -7.96 2.87
C SER A 34 -4.36 -9.05 3.91
N TYR A 35 -4.08 -10.27 3.51
CA TYR A 35 -4.19 -11.40 4.44
C TYR A 35 -3.24 -12.51 4.02
N ASP A 36 -2.98 -13.43 4.96
CA ASP A 36 -2.19 -14.62 4.69
C ASP A 36 -3.11 -15.85 4.80
N PRO A 37 -3.25 -16.65 3.71
CA PRO A 37 -4.16 -17.80 3.72
C PRO A 37 -3.83 -18.85 4.77
N ASP A 38 -2.58 -18.97 5.20
CA ASP A 38 -2.16 -20.02 6.14
C ASP A 38 -1.44 -19.47 7.36
N GLY A 39 -1.57 -18.15 7.65
CA GLY A 39 -0.91 -17.56 8.79
C GLY A 39 -1.31 -16.11 8.99
N LYS A 40 -0.33 -15.27 9.28
CA LYS A 40 -0.54 -13.87 9.61
C LYS A 40 0.37 -12.97 8.79
N ILE A 41 -0.07 -11.73 8.55
CA ILE A 41 0.79 -10.69 8.02
C ILE A 41 1.68 -10.20 9.15
N GLN A 42 2.99 -10.28 8.95
CA GLN A 42 3.99 -9.85 9.92
C GLN A 42 4.28 -8.36 9.79
N SER A 43 4.36 -7.87 8.55
CA SER A 43 4.71 -6.47 8.32
C SER A 43 4.13 -5.94 7.02
N TYR A 44 4.02 -4.61 6.97
CA TYR A 44 3.58 -3.84 5.81
C TYR A 44 4.63 -2.80 5.51
N ALA A 45 4.85 -2.50 4.23
CA ALA A 45 5.71 -1.39 3.84
C ALA A 45 5.13 -0.75 2.59
N TRP A 46 4.91 0.55 2.64
CA TRP A 46 4.43 1.34 1.51
C TRP A 46 5.61 2.12 0.94
N GLN A 47 5.76 2.05 -0.37
CA GLN A 47 6.83 2.76 -1.08
C GLN A 47 6.23 3.65 -2.16
N ASP A 48 6.89 4.80 -2.40
CA ASP A 48 6.53 5.67 -3.52
C ASP A 48 7.20 5.19 -4.81
N SER A 49 7.02 5.93 -5.91
CA SER A 49 7.56 5.56 -7.21
C SER A 49 9.09 5.59 -7.28
N LYS A 50 9.72 6.22 -6.29
CA LYS A 50 11.19 6.30 -6.21
C LYS A 50 11.78 5.24 -5.29
N GLY A 51 10.94 4.37 -4.73
CA GLY A 51 11.38 3.32 -3.81
C GLY A 51 11.56 3.77 -2.37
N ASN A 52 11.15 4.99 -2.02
CA ASN A 52 11.24 5.46 -0.64
C ASN A 52 10.11 4.88 0.20
N VAL A 53 10.44 4.33 1.35
CA VAL A 53 9.43 3.83 2.29
C VAL A 53 8.75 5.03 2.94
N ILE A 54 7.44 5.14 2.76
CA ILE A 54 6.64 6.24 3.29
C ILE A 54 5.84 5.86 4.52
N GLY A 55 5.79 4.56 4.85
CA GLY A 55 5.14 4.07 6.05
C GLY A 55 5.23 2.56 6.14
N GLU A 56 5.11 2.04 7.36
CA GLU A 56 5.25 0.61 7.63
C GLU A 56 4.04 0.07 8.40
N SER A 57 2.90 0.72 8.27
CA SER A 57 1.64 0.27 8.87
C SER A 57 0.68 -0.18 7.79
N ALA A 58 -0.35 -0.94 8.18
CA ALA A 58 -1.40 -1.36 7.25
C ALA A 58 -2.06 -0.15 6.59
N GLN A 59 -2.22 0.95 7.32
CA GLN A 59 -2.79 2.19 6.82
C GLN A 59 -1.78 3.32 6.98
N VAL A 60 -1.60 4.10 5.91
CA VAL A 60 -0.67 5.23 5.89
C VAL A 60 -1.39 6.42 5.26
N ARG A 61 -1.37 7.56 5.95
CA ARG A 61 -1.95 8.79 5.43
C ARG A 61 -0.86 9.61 4.76
N VAL A 62 -1.13 10.05 3.52
CA VAL A 62 -0.17 10.83 2.74
C VAL A 62 -0.85 12.05 2.17
N ARG A 63 -0.09 13.14 2.04
CA ARG A 63 -0.55 14.36 1.40
C ARG A 63 0.15 14.47 0.05
N LEU A 64 -0.63 14.59 -1.01
CA LEU A 64 -0.12 14.52 -2.38
C LEU A 64 -0.44 15.79 -3.15
N PRO A 65 0.52 16.30 -3.95
CA PRO A 65 0.26 17.41 -4.87
C PRO A 65 -0.49 16.92 -6.11
N LEU A 66 -0.82 17.85 -6.99
CA LEU A 66 -1.41 17.52 -8.30
C LEU A 66 -0.51 16.54 -9.03
N GLY A 67 -1.12 15.59 -9.72
CA GLY A 67 -0.41 14.61 -10.54
C GLY A 67 -0.82 13.18 -10.26
N THR A 68 -0.09 12.26 -10.88
CA THR A 68 -0.31 10.83 -10.73
C THR A 68 0.75 10.24 -9.82
N HIS A 69 0.32 9.49 -8.80
CA HIS A 69 1.20 8.98 -7.75
C HIS A 69 1.02 7.48 -7.61
N PRO A 70 1.94 6.67 -8.17
CA PRO A 70 1.90 5.22 -7.93
C PRO A 70 2.55 4.88 -6.59
N PHE A 71 1.97 3.90 -5.91
CA PHE A 71 2.49 3.37 -4.65
C PHE A 71 2.56 1.86 -4.72
N GLU A 72 3.51 1.29 -4.01
CA GLU A 72 3.66 -0.15 -3.90
C GLU A 72 3.55 -0.56 -2.44
N LEU A 73 2.69 -1.53 -2.18
CA LEU A 73 2.57 -2.15 -0.87
C LEU A 73 3.32 -3.49 -0.90
N THR A 74 4.21 -3.70 0.04
CA THR A 74 4.84 -4.99 0.29
C THR A 74 4.33 -5.52 1.61
N VAL A 75 3.80 -6.74 1.59
CA VAL A 75 3.37 -7.43 2.81
C VAL A 75 4.24 -8.67 2.98
N VAL A 76 4.62 -8.94 4.22
CA VAL A 76 5.47 -10.07 4.59
C VAL A 76 4.74 -10.88 5.63
N ASP A 77 4.67 -12.20 5.44
CA ASP A 77 4.01 -13.07 6.40
C ASP A 77 4.95 -13.44 7.56
N ASP A 78 4.43 -14.21 8.50
CA ASP A 78 5.18 -14.62 9.69
C ASP A 78 6.27 -15.65 9.41
N LYS A 79 6.40 -16.10 8.17
CA LYS A 79 7.43 -17.05 7.73
C LYS A 79 8.41 -16.44 6.73
N GLY A 80 8.28 -15.14 6.47
CA GLY A 80 9.20 -14.42 5.61
C GLY A 80 8.83 -14.35 4.14
N ALA A 81 7.70 -14.92 3.71
CA ALA A 81 7.26 -14.78 2.33
C ALA A 81 6.69 -13.38 2.11
N ALA A 82 6.99 -12.79 0.98
CA ALA A 82 6.59 -11.42 0.66
C ALA A 82 5.78 -11.36 -0.63
N THR A 83 4.82 -10.44 -0.67
CA THR A 83 4.00 -10.21 -1.86
C THR A 83 3.80 -8.70 -2.00
N LYS A 84 3.72 -8.24 -3.25
CA LYS A 84 3.57 -6.82 -3.56
C LYS A 84 2.28 -6.54 -4.31
N ALA A 85 1.72 -5.36 -4.09
CA ALA A 85 0.58 -4.87 -4.85
C ALA A 85 0.77 -3.39 -5.12
N MET A 86 0.21 -2.93 -6.24
CA MET A 86 0.34 -1.54 -6.67
C MET A 86 -1.00 -0.83 -6.61
N VAL A 87 -0.97 0.46 -6.32
CA VAL A 87 -2.14 1.33 -6.40
C VAL A 87 -1.69 2.67 -6.98
N THR A 88 -2.54 3.28 -7.80
CA THR A 88 -2.27 4.59 -8.38
C THR A 88 -3.30 5.59 -7.90
N ILE A 89 -2.83 6.71 -7.35
CA ILE A 89 -3.68 7.80 -6.88
C ILE A 89 -3.42 9.00 -7.77
N ARG A 90 -4.50 9.55 -8.34
CA ARG A 90 -4.42 10.73 -9.19
C ARG A 90 -5.09 11.90 -8.49
N ILE A 91 -4.36 13.01 -8.38
CA ILE A 91 -4.86 14.26 -7.80
C ILE A 91 -5.03 15.28 -8.92
N GLN A 92 -6.23 15.81 -9.05
CA GLN A 92 -6.56 16.74 -10.14
C GLN A 92 -7.37 17.95 -9.70
#